data_9962a54f6052c92969df51938c8e5880
#
_entry.id   9962a54f6052c92969df51938c8e5880
#
_cell.length_a   1.000
_cell.length_b   1.000
_cell.length_c   1.000
_cell.angle_alpha   90.00
_cell.angle_beta   90.00
_cell.angle_gamma   90.00
#
_symmetry.space_group_name_H-M   'P 1'
#
loop_
_entity.id
_entity.type
_entity.pdbx_description
1 polymer ?
#
loop_
_entity_poly.entity_id
_entity_poly.type
_entity_poly.pdbx_seq_one_letter_code
_entity_poly.pdbx_strand_id
1 'polypeptide(L)'
;MNKKIFVTRMIPAIGIDMLKAKGYEIDINPKDKILDKKELIKILKKGNYDAVLSLLTDKIDSQVFDSAKTVKLFANYATGFDNIDIVEAKKRDILVSNAPTEFSSSSVAEHTISLAFALLRRIVESDQYTRKGKYKGWAPMNFIGDDIHGKTIGLIGAGQIGVRVASYAKALGLKVIYYDIVRNSKLDYEHSAEYFNSIEEVLKNSDIVSLHVPLLDSTHHLINEERLKLMKKTAYLINTSRGPIIDEEALVKALKDKV
;
A
#
# COMPACT_ATOMS: atom_id res chain seq x y z
N MET A 1 -25.81 -4.25 -28.93
CA MET A 1 -24.36 -4.53 -29.06
C MET A 1 -23.81 -4.86 -27.69
N ASN A 2 -23.03 -5.94 -27.58
CA ASN A 2 -22.37 -6.27 -26.32
C ASN A 2 -21.33 -5.19 -26.00
N LYS A 3 -21.30 -4.72 -24.76
CA LYS A 3 -20.31 -3.74 -24.34
C LYS A 3 -18.94 -4.38 -24.22
N LYS A 4 -17.89 -3.67 -24.64
CA LYS A 4 -16.52 -4.15 -24.71
C LYS A 4 -15.66 -3.52 -23.60
N ILE A 5 -14.97 -4.35 -22.84
CA ILE A 5 -14.12 -3.94 -21.72
C ILE A 5 -12.68 -4.32 -22.00
N PHE A 6 -11.75 -3.37 -21.82
CA PHE A 6 -10.32 -3.65 -21.81
C PHE A 6 -9.82 -3.84 -20.39
N VAL A 7 -9.08 -4.91 -20.14
CA VAL A 7 -8.42 -5.21 -18.87
C VAL A 7 -6.92 -5.03 -19.08
N THR A 8 -6.34 -4.06 -18.39
CA THR A 8 -4.94 -3.63 -18.63
C THR A 8 -3.91 -4.69 -18.25
N ARG A 9 -4.28 -5.65 -17.38
CA ARG A 9 -3.44 -6.75 -16.94
C ARG A 9 -4.29 -7.90 -16.45
N MET A 10 -3.77 -9.12 -16.48
CA MET A 10 -4.49 -10.29 -15.97
C MET A 10 -4.89 -10.10 -14.48
N ILE A 11 -6.13 -10.40 -14.18
CA ILE A 11 -6.69 -10.46 -12.82
C ILE A 11 -7.19 -11.89 -12.57
N PRO A 12 -7.53 -12.28 -11.32
CA PRO A 12 -8.11 -13.58 -11.03
C PRO A 12 -9.30 -13.92 -11.93
N ALA A 13 -9.34 -15.15 -12.43
CA ALA A 13 -10.30 -15.60 -13.44
C ALA A 13 -11.76 -15.35 -13.02
N ILE A 14 -12.07 -15.48 -11.74
CA ILE A 14 -13.43 -15.24 -11.22
C ILE A 14 -13.96 -13.85 -11.60
N GLY A 15 -13.13 -12.81 -11.58
CA GLY A 15 -13.55 -11.45 -11.97
C GLY A 15 -13.85 -11.37 -13.46
N ILE A 16 -13.04 -12.01 -14.30
CA ILE A 16 -13.25 -12.10 -15.75
C ILE A 16 -14.52 -12.88 -16.08
N ASP A 17 -14.73 -14.01 -15.41
CA ASP A 17 -15.89 -14.89 -15.62
C ASP A 17 -17.18 -14.18 -15.21
N MET A 18 -17.17 -13.41 -14.12
CA MET A 18 -18.32 -12.59 -13.71
C MET A 18 -18.68 -11.55 -14.78
N LEU A 19 -17.71 -10.89 -15.40
CA LEU A 19 -17.94 -9.93 -16.47
C LEU A 19 -18.50 -10.61 -17.74
N LYS A 20 -17.93 -11.75 -18.14
CA LYS A 20 -18.41 -12.54 -19.27
C LYS A 20 -19.83 -13.05 -19.04
N ALA A 21 -20.17 -13.50 -17.84
CA ALA A 21 -21.52 -13.96 -17.47
C ALA A 21 -22.58 -12.84 -17.58
N LYS A 22 -22.16 -11.57 -17.50
CA LYS A 22 -23.02 -10.40 -17.76
C LYS A 22 -23.12 -10.05 -19.25
N GLY A 23 -22.50 -10.82 -20.14
CA GLY A 23 -22.54 -10.63 -21.58
C GLY A 23 -21.54 -9.58 -22.10
N TYR A 24 -20.54 -9.19 -21.31
CA TYR A 24 -19.49 -8.27 -21.78
C TYR A 24 -18.46 -9.00 -22.63
N GLU A 25 -18.01 -8.35 -23.70
CA GLU A 25 -16.81 -8.76 -24.44
C GLU A 25 -15.57 -8.27 -23.71
N ILE A 26 -14.64 -9.17 -23.42
CA ILE A 26 -13.46 -8.85 -22.59
C ILE A 26 -12.18 -9.04 -23.42
N ASP A 27 -11.46 -7.94 -23.61
CA ASP A 27 -10.10 -7.93 -24.11
C ASP A 27 -9.13 -7.78 -22.92
N ILE A 28 -8.19 -8.71 -22.79
CA ILE A 28 -7.19 -8.68 -21.74
C ILE A 28 -5.82 -8.45 -22.36
N ASN A 29 -5.00 -7.58 -21.76
CA ASN A 29 -3.60 -7.47 -22.14
C ASN A 29 -2.93 -8.88 -22.06
N PRO A 30 -2.47 -9.43 -23.18
CA PRO A 30 -1.94 -10.81 -23.21
C PRO A 30 -0.59 -10.94 -22.49
N LYS A 31 0.08 -9.82 -22.23
CA LYS A 31 1.36 -9.79 -21.53
C LYS A 31 1.15 -9.47 -20.07
N ASP A 32 1.63 -10.33 -19.17
CA ASP A 32 1.60 -10.05 -17.73
C ASP A 32 2.71 -9.06 -17.35
N LYS A 33 2.64 -7.87 -17.94
CA LYS A 33 3.53 -6.73 -17.66
C LYS A 33 2.73 -5.43 -17.56
N ILE A 34 3.28 -4.48 -16.85
CA ILE A 34 2.77 -3.10 -16.84
C ILE A 34 2.87 -2.56 -18.27
N LEU A 35 1.76 -2.01 -18.77
CA LEU A 35 1.75 -1.28 -20.04
C LEU A 35 2.40 0.07 -19.82
N ASP A 36 3.34 0.44 -20.69
CA ASP A 36 3.75 1.82 -20.72
C ASP A 36 2.62 2.72 -21.26
N LYS A 37 2.69 4.00 -20.97
CA LYS A 37 1.64 4.96 -21.35
C LYS A 37 1.39 4.98 -22.85
N LYS A 38 2.41 4.83 -23.68
CA LYS A 38 2.29 4.85 -25.15
C LYS A 38 1.59 3.58 -25.64
N GLU A 39 1.91 2.43 -25.07
CA GLU A 39 1.24 1.16 -25.37
C GLU A 39 -0.25 1.24 -25.01
N LEU A 40 -0.58 1.73 -23.80
CA LEU A 40 -1.97 1.90 -23.37
C LEU A 40 -2.76 2.82 -24.30
N ILE A 41 -2.22 4.00 -24.62
CA ILE A 41 -2.82 4.94 -25.57
C ILE A 41 -3.06 4.29 -26.94
N LYS A 42 -2.09 3.53 -27.46
CA LYS A 42 -2.21 2.84 -28.74
C LYS A 42 -3.34 1.81 -28.75
N ILE A 43 -3.50 1.06 -27.65
CA ILE A 43 -4.57 0.07 -27.49
C ILE A 43 -5.92 0.77 -27.44
N LEU A 44 -6.07 1.80 -26.62
CA LEU A 44 -7.34 2.50 -26.43
C LEU A 44 -7.81 3.23 -27.69
N LYS A 45 -6.88 3.80 -28.48
CA LYS A 45 -7.21 4.41 -29.78
C LYS A 45 -7.78 3.43 -30.81
N LYS A 46 -7.41 2.15 -30.73
CA LYS A 46 -7.80 1.14 -31.73
C LYS A 46 -9.02 0.32 -31.32
N GLY A 47 -9.29 0.23 -30.02
CA GLY A 47 -10.10 -0.85 -29.47
C GLY A 47 -11.58 -0.58 -29.31
N ASN A 48 -12.09 0.64 -29.50
CA ASN A 48 -13.52 0.99 -29.32
C ASN A 48 -14.13 0.39 -28.03
N TYR A 49 -13.45 0.57 -26.90
CA TYR A 49 -13.91 0.04 -25.61
C TYR A 49 -14.95 0.96 -24.97
N ASP A 50 -15.92 0.36 -24.27
CA ASP A 50 -16.92 1.07 -23.43
C ASP A 50 -16.36 1.35 -22.03
N ALA A 51 -15.52 0.46 -21.51
CA ALA A 51 -14.90 0.59 -20.20
C ALA A 51 -13.48 0.04 -20.19
N VAL A 52 -12.69 0.52 -19.22
CA VAL A 52 -11.35 0.02 -18.92
C VAL A 52 -11.29 -0.44 -17.47
N LEU A 53 -10.84 -1.66 -17.23
CA LEU A 53 -10.45 -2.13 -15.91
C LEU A 53 -8.95 -1.96 -15.78
N SER A 54 -8.57 -0.95 -14.99
CA SER A 54 -7.17 -0.55 -14.76
C SER A 54 -6.64 -1.04 -13.41
N LEU A 55 -5.32 -1.07 -13.27
CA LEU A 55 -4.63 -1.38 -12.03
C LEU A 55 -3.88 -0.14 -11.50
N LEU A 56 -3.40 -0.21 -10.26
CA LEU A 56 -2.64 0.88 -9.62
C LEU A 56 -1.37 1.29 -10.38
N THR A 57 -0.83 0.40 -11.18
CA THR A 57 0.38 0.63 -11.99
C THR A 57 0.13 1.41 -13.27
N ASP A 58 -1.13 1.58 -13.65
CA ASP A 58 -1.53 2.28 -14.88
C ASP A 58 -1.73 3.76 -14.58
N LYS A 59 -0.89 4.63 -15.09
CA LYS A 59 -1.06 6.07 -14.96
C LYS A 59 -2.10 6.58 -15.96
N ILE A 60 -3.27 6.94 -15.46
CA ILE A 60 -4.43 7.40 -16.24
C ILE A 60 -4.56 8.93 -16.10
N ASP A 61 -4.08 9.65 -17.07
CA ASP A 61 -4.12 11.12 -17.12
C ASP A 61 -4.90 11.62 -18.35
N SER A 62 -4.89 12.95 -18.56
CA SER A 62 -5.58 13.59 -19.69
C SER A 62 -5.28 12.96 -21.04
N GLN A 63 -4.01 12.61 -21.32
CA GLN A 63 -3.62 12.02 -22.60
C GLN A 63 -4.23 10.62 -22.81
N VAL A 64 -4.34 9.84 -21.73
CA VAL A 64 -5.00 8.53 -21.77
C VAL A 64 -6.49 8.70 -22.01
N PHE A 65 -7.15 9.62 -21.30
CA PHE A 65 -8.57 9.92 -21.52
C PHE A 65 -8.84 10.38 -22.95
N ASP A 66 -8.04 11.29 -23.49
CA ASP A 66 -8.20 11.80 -24.87
C ASP A 66 -8.02 10.70 -25.93
N SER A 67 -7.29 9.64 -25.60
CA SER A 67 -7.13 8.47 -26.47
C SER A 67 -8.29 7.49 -26.42
N ALA A 68 -9.08 7.53 -25.36
CA ALA A 68 -10.14 6.58 -25.03
C ALA A 68 -11.54 7.14 -25.36
N LYS A 69 -11.75 7.59 -26.60
CA LYS A 69 -12.92 8.37 -27.01
C LYS A 69 -14.28 7.72 -26.74
N THR A 70 -14.36 6.40 -26.74
CA THR A 70 -15.60 5.65 -26.51
C THR A 70 -15.77 5.20 -25.06
N VAL A 71 -14.71 5.27 -24.25
CA VAL A 71 -14.71 4.81 -22.86
C VAL A 71 -15.50 5.77 -21.97
N LYS A 72 -16.46 5.21 -21.25
CA LYS A 72 -17.30 5.95 -20.28
C LYS A 72 -16.93 5.65 -18.82
N LEU A 73 -16.17 4.59 -18.55
CA LEU A 73 -15.82 4.16 -17.21
C LEU A 73 -14.39 3.65 -17.16
N PHE A 74 -13.61 4.16 -16.21
CA PHE A 74 -12.39 3.53 -15.73
C PHE A 74 -12.67 2.92 -14.36
N ALA A 75 -12.69 1.59 -14.30
CA ALA A 75 -12.84 0.83 -13.06
C ALA A 75 -11.44 0.43 -12.56
N ASN A 76 -11.00 1.00 -11.45
CA ASN A 76 -9.69 0.71 -10.88
C ASN A 76 -9.76 -0.53 -9.99
N TYR A 77 -9.02 -1.58 -10.33
CA TYR A 77 -8.91 -2.79 -9.52
C TYR A 77 -7.98 -2.55 -8.33
N ALA A 78 -8.41 -1.64 -7.47
CA ALA A 78 -7.64 -1.20 -6.30
C ALA A 78 -8.52 -0.45 -5.29
N THR A 79 -8.05 -0.36 -4.06
CA THR A 79 -8.63 0.54 -3.03
C THR A 79 -8.26 2.00 -3.29
N GLY A 80 -6.99 2.27 -3.60
CA GLY A 80 -6.51 3.60 -3.95
C GLY A 80 -6.82 3.97 -5.41
N PHE A 81 -6.72 5.25 -5.73
CA PHE A 81 -6.97 5.78 -7.08
C PHE A 81 -6.02 6.93 -7.45
N ASP A 82 -4.91 7.04 -6.73
CA ASP A 82 -3.85 8.04 -6.96
C ASP A 82 -3.17 7.94 -8.34
N ASN A 83 -3.39 6.82 -9.03
CA ASN A 83 -2.96 6.59 -10.40
C ASN A 83 -3.89 7.18 -11.46
N ILE A 84 -5.08 7.70 -11.09
CA ILE A 84 -6.09 8.25 -12.01
C ILE A 84 -6.32 9.73 -11.71
N ASP A 85 -6.17 10.58 -12.72
CA ASP A 85 -6.51 12.01 -12.62
C ASP A 85 -8.04 12.20 -12.65
N ILE A 86 -8.64 12.19 -11.45
CA ILE A 86 -10.09 12.33 -11.30
C ILE A 86 -10.62 13.70 -11.72
N VAL A 87 -9.80 14.74 -11.68
CA VAL A 87 -10.17 16.09 -12.11
C VAL A 87 -10.32 16.11 -13.63
N GLU A 88 -9.35 15.54 -14.34
CA GLU A 88 -9.39 15.42 -15.79
C GLU A 88 -10.46 14.44 -16.28
N ALA A 89 -10.75 13.37 -15.52
CA ALA A 89 -11.85 12.47 -15.80
C ALA A 89 -13.20 13.20 -15.73
N LYS A 90 -13.42 13.98 -14.67
CA LYS A 90 -14.64 14.77 -14.46
C LYS A 90 -14.88 15.78 -15.58
N LYS A 91 -13.86 16.47 -16.09
CA LYS A 91 -13.96 17.41 -17.21
C LYS A 91 -14.45 16.76 -18.51
N ARG A 92 -14.30 15.43 -18.63
CA ARG A 92 -14.65 14.63 -19.81
C ARG A 92 -15.89 13.78 -19.62
N ASP A 93 -16.63 13.96 -18.52
CA ASP A 93 -17.77 13.11 -18.13
C ASP A 93 -17.44 11.61 -18.14
N ILE A 94 -16.20 11.27 -17.76
CA ILE A 94 -15.75 9.88 -17.59
C ILE A 94 -15.92 9.48 -16.13
N LEU A 95 -16.63 8.38 -15.91
CA LEU A 95 -16.80 7.82 -14.59
C LEU A 95 -15.52 7.09 -14.15
N VAL A 96 -15.19 7.24 -12.87
CA VAL A 96 -14.09 6.51 -12.22
C VAL A 96 -14.67 5.77 -11.02
N SER A 97 -14.31 4.50 -10.89
CA SER A 97 -14.63 3.71 -9.71
C SER A 97 -13.39 3.00 -9.17
N ASN A 98 -13.36 2.76 -7.88
CA ASN A 98 -12.38 1.94 -7.19
C ASN A 98 -13.10 0.85 -6.38
N ALA A 99 -12.34 -0.08 -5.78
CA ALA A 99 -12.88 -1.23 -5.07
C ALA A 99 -12.36 -1.31 -3.61
N PRO A 100 -12.71 -0.35 -2.74
CA PRO A 100 -12.38 -0.46 -1.33
C PRO A 100 -13.24 -1.57 -0.70
N THR A 101 -12.60 -2.50 0.00
CA THR A 101 -13.29 -3.56 0.73
C THR A 101 -12.75 -3.70 2.15
N GLU A 102 -13.59 -4.17 3.06
CA GLU A 102 -13.17 -4.48 4.42
C GLU A 102 -12.08 -5.57 4.44
N PHE A 103 -12.23 -6.58 3.57
CA PHE A 103 -11.24 -7.66 3.43
C PHE A 103 -9.88 -7.15 2.95
N SER A 104 -9.83 -6.22 2.00
CA SER A 104 -8.55 -5.64 1.55
C SER A 104 -7.84 -4.89 2.68
N SER A 105 -8.58 -4.16 3.51
CA SER A 105 -8.02 -3.48 4.67
C SER A 105 -7.48 -4.45 5.72
N SER A 106 -8.16 -5.57 5.95
CA SER A 106 -7.67 -6.65 6.83
C SER A 106 -6.39 -7.26 6.29
N SER A 107 -6.36 -7.64 5.01
CA SER A 107 -5.18 -8.26 4.39
C SER A 107 -3.94 -7.36 4.46
N VAL A 108 -4.11 -6.05 4.25
CA VAL A 108 -2.99 -5.10 4.37
C VAL A 108 -2.52 -4.97 5.82
N ALA A 109 -3.44 -4.96 6.78
CA ALA A 109 -3.09 -4.91 8.21
C ALA A 109 -2.38 -6.18 8.66
N GLU A 110 -2.83 -7.36 8.23
CA GLU A 110 -2.18 -8.65 8.46
C GLU A 110 -0.77 -8.67 7.88
N HIS A 111 -0.61 -8.18 6.64
CA HIS A 111 0.69 -8.08 6.01
C HIS A 111 1.63 -7.13 6.77
N THR A 112 1.13 -6.00 7.26
CA THR A 112 1.88 -5.05 8.10
C THR A 112 2.44 -5.74 9.36
N ILE A 113 1.60 -6.49 10.07
CA ILE A 113 2.03 -7.23 11.26
C ILE A 113 3.01 -8.37 10.90
N SER A 114 2.78 -9.03 9.78
CA SER A 114 3.70 -10.07 9.27
C SER A 114 5.09 -9.50 8.97
N LEU A 115 5.17 -8.31 8.36
CA LEU A 115 6.43 -7.61 8.13
C LEU A 115 7.11 -7.23 9.46
N ALA A 116 6.34 -6.76 10.46
CA ALA A 116 6.89 -6.48 11.79
C ALA A 116 7.54 -7.73 12.41
N PHE A 117 6.86 -8.87 12.38
CA PHE A 117 7.43 -10.12 12.85
C PHE A 117 8.63 -10.58 12.02
N ALA A 118 8.58 -10.44 10.70
CA ALA A 118 9.69 -10.82 9.83
C ALA A 118 10.97 -10.04 10.15
N LEU A 119 10.84 -8.75 10.46
CA LEU A 119 11.95 -7.89 10.85
C LEU A 119 12.44 -8.22 12.27
N LEU A 120 11.56 -8.15 13.26
CA LEU A 120 11.90 -8.35 14.69
C LEU A 120 12.48 -9.73 14.95
N ARG A 121 11.93 -10.78 14.35
CA ARG A 121 12.34 -12.18 14.53
C ARG A 121 13.35 -12.69 13.50
N ARG A 122 13.83 -11.81 12.60
CA ARG A 122 14.82 -12.10 11.55
C ARG A 122 14.44 -13.33 10.71
N ILE A 123 13.14 -13.45 10.38
CA ILE A 123 12.56 -14.65 9.73
C ILE A 123 13.21 -14.88 8.36
N VAL A 124 13.36 -13.83 7.55
CA VAL A 124 13.91 -13.93 6.19
C VAL A 124 15.36 -14.42 6.22
N GLU A 125 16.17 -13.89 7.14
CA GLU A 125 17.58 -14.27 7.28
C GLU A 125 17.71 -15.72 7.75
N SER A 126 16.88 -16.14 8.71
CA SER A 126 16.89 -17.52 9.24
C SER A 126 16.40 -18.54 8.22
N ASP A 127 15.38 -18.20 7.41
CA ASP A 127 14.92 -19.03 6.29
C ASP A 127 16.03 -19.22 5.25
N GLN A 128 16.67 -18.13 4.82
CA GLN A 128 17.78 -18.19 3.88
C GLN A 128 18.97 -19.02 4.41
N TYR A 129 19.27 -18.88 5.69
CA TYR A 129 20.34 -19.65 6.35
C TYR A 129 20.03 -21.15 6.33
N THR A 130 18.79 -21.52 6.62
CA THR A 130 18.33 -22.91 6.65
C THR A 130 18.33 -23.50 5.24
N ARG A 131 17.79 -22.79 4.26
CA ARG A 131 17.78 -23.23 2.83
C ARG A 131 19.18 -23.43 2.27
N LYS A 132 20.14 -22.62 2.68
CA LYS A 132 21.56 -22.78 2.30
C LYS A 132 22.26 -23.95 3.04
N GLY A 133 21.56 -24.78 3.82
CA GLY A 133 22.10 -25.91 4.55
C GLY A 133 23.09 -25.53 5.68
N LYS A 134 23.04 -24.28 6.15
CA LYS A 134 23.95 -23.77 7.18
C LYS A 134 23.51 -24.13 8.60
N TYR A 135 22.26 -24.50 8.80
CA TYR A 135 21.74 -24.92 10.11
C TYR A 135 22.34 -26.27 10.51
N LYS A 136 23.13 -26.30 11.58
CA LYS A 136 23.79 -27.50 12.12
C LYS A 136 23.27 -27.89 13.51
N GLY A 137 22.29 -27.20 14.01
CA GLY A 137 21.69 -27.37 15.32
C GLY A 137 21.47 -26.03 16.02
N TRP A 138 20.85 -26.08 17.19
CA TRP A 138 20.57 -24.88 17.96
C TRP A 138 21.88 -24.24 18.45
N ALA A 139 21.96 -22.92 18.34
CA ALA A 139 23.05 -22.12 18.88
C ALA A 139 22.49 -20.83 19.50
N PRO A 140 22.88 -20.48 20.76
CA PRO A 140 22.24 -19.38 21.51
C PRO A 140 22.44 -18.01 20.89
N MET A 141 23.45 -17.83 20.05
CA MET A 141 23.77 -16.55 19.41
C MET A 141 23.21 -16.43 17.98
N ASN A 142 22.53 -17.47 17.46
CA ASN A 142 21.98 -17.43 16.11
C ASN A 142 20.68 -16.67 16.07
N PHE A 143 20.62 -15.65 15.18
CA PHE A 143 19.40 -14.88 14.89
C PHE A 143 18.71 -14.33 16.13
N ILE A 144 19.48 -13.80 17.08
CA ILE A 144 18.91 -13.05 18.20
C ILE A 144 18.07 -11.91 17.61
N GLY A 145 16.80 -11.93 17.89
CA GLY A 145 15.83 -10.93 17.46
C GLY A 145 15.28 -10.17 18.66
N ASP A 146 14.34 -9.28 18.36
CA ASP A 146 13.61 -8.51 19.34
C ASP A 146 12.23 -9.10 19.64
N ASP A 147 11.78 -9.00 20.88
CA ASP A 147 10.41 -9.32 21.24
C ASP A 147 9.46 -8.20 20.81
N ILE A 148 8.26 -8.58 20.38
CA ILE A 148 7.24 -7.62 19.98
C ILE A 148 6.45 -7.08 21.19
N HIS A 149 6.25 -7.94 22.20
CA HIS A 149 5.51 -7.60 23.41
C HIS A 149 6.20 -6.45 24.17
N GLY A 150 5.41 -5.47 24.58
CA GLY A 150 5.89 -4.29 25.31
C GLY A 150 6.52 -3.19 24.47
N LYS A 151 6.81 -3.44 23.18
CA LYS A 151 7.27 -2.38 22.26
C LYS A 151 6.14 -1.41 21.91
N THR A 152 6.53 -0.25 21.42
CA THR A 152 5.62 0.80 20.96
C THR A 152 5.55 0.78 19.43
N ILE A 153 4.35 0.64 18.89
CA ILE A 153 4.08 0.86 17.46
C ILE A 153 3.46 2.23 17.25
N GLY A 154 4.07 3.03 16.40
CA GLY A 154 3.57 4.33 15.96
C GLY A 154 2.90 4.23 14.60
N LEU A 155 1.65 4.61 14.55
CA LEU A 155 0.86 4.61 13.32
C LEU A 155 0.78 6.03 12.77
N ILE A 156 1.22 6.21 11.53
CA ILE A 156 1.04 7.45 10.78
C ILE A 156 -0.10 7.20 9.79
N GLY A 157 -1.29 7.72 10.12
CA GLY A 157 -2.56 7.43 9.47
C GLY A 157 -3.45 6.51 10.30
N ALA A 158 -4.62 7.02 10.69
CA ALA A 158 -5.63 6.37 11.54
C ALA A 158 -6.91 5.99 10.77
N GLY A 159 -6.76 5.68 9.47
CA GLY A 159 -7.84 5.19 8.62
C GLY A 159 -8.18 3.72 8.89
N GLN A 160 -8.96 3.08 8.00
CA GLN A 160 -9.43 1.70 8.18
C GLN A 160 -8.29 0.70 8.42
N ILE A 161 -7.16 0.83 7.70
CA ILE A 161 -6.00 -0.04 7.85
C ILE A 161 -5.31 0.23 9.19
N GLY A 162 -5.05 1.50 9.54
CA GLY A 162 -4.41 1.88 10.80
C GLY A 162 -5.18 1.38 12.02
N VAL A 163 -6.52 1.46 12.00
CA VAL A 163 -7.38 0.93 13.08
C VAL A 163 -7.22 -0.59 13.22
N ARG A 164 -7.17 -1.34 12.10
CA ARG A 164 -6.98 -2.79 12.15
C ARG A 164 -5.60 -3.18 12.64
N VAL A 165 -4.56 -2.47 12.18
CA VAL A 165 -3.19 -2.67 12.69
C VAL A 165 -3.12 -2.42 14.19
N ALA A 166 -3.78 -1.35 14.69
CA ALA A 166 -3.87 -1.07 16.13
C ALA A 166 -4.54 -2.21 16.90
N SER A 167 -5.63 -2.77 16.36
CA SER A 167 -6.32 -3.92 16.96
C SER A 167 -5.40 -5.13 17.11
N TYR A 168 -4.68 -5.48 16.04
CA TYR A 168 -3.73 -6.61 16.07
C TYR A 168 -2.54 -6.32 17.00
N ALA A 169 -2.00 -5.12 16.93
CA ALA A 169 -0.89 -4.68 17.78
C ALA A 169 -1.24 -4.77 19.28
N LYS A 170 -2.43 -4.29 19.66
CA LYS A 170 -2.93 -4.41 21.04
C LYS A 170 -3.04 -5.87 21.48
N ALA A 171 -3.58 -6.75 20.64
CA ALA A 171 -3.70 -8.18 20.94
C ALA A 171 -2.34 -8.86 21.14
N LEU A 172 -1.28 -8.35 20.50
CA LEU A 172 0.10 -8.81 20.63
C LEU A 172 0.86 -8.16 21.79
N GLY A 173 0.21 -7.30 22.57
CA GLY A 173 0.81 -6.63 23.73
C GLY A 173 1.70 -5.44 23.41
N LEU A 174 1.57 -4.84 22.20
CA LEU A 174 2.23 -3.56 21.89
C LEU A 174 1.46 -2.39 22.51
N LYS A 175 2.20 -1.33 22.84
CA LYS A 175 1.63 -0.01 23.05
C LYS A 175 1.40 0.63 21.69
N VAL A 176 0.23 1.23 21.48
CA VAL A 176 -0.13 1.89 20.23
C VAL A 176 -0.14 3.39 20.45
N ILE A 177 0.62 4.10 19.66
CA ILE A 177 0.56 5.56 19.54
C ILE A 177 0.26 5.93 18.10
N TYR A 178 -0.38 7.07 17.85
CA TYR A 178 -0.70 7.43 16.47
C TYR A 178 -0.78 8.93 16.24
N TYR A 179 -0.63 9.28 14.97
CA TYR A 179 -0.93 10.60 14.41
C TYR A 179 -1.85 10.45 13.20
N ASP A 180 -2.83 11.32 13.12
CA ASP A 180 -3.60 11.60 11.90
C ASP A 180 -3.99 13.08 11.93
N ILE A 181 -4.36 13.64 10.76
CA ILE A 181 -4.88 15.01 10.65
C ILE A 181 -6.19 15.19 11.41
N VAL A 182 -6.93 14.09 11.63
CA VAL A 182 -8.14 14.05 12.46
C VAL A 182 -7.98 12.94 13.48
N ARG A 183 -8.14 13.31 14.78
CA ARG A 183 -8.11 12.33 15.87
C ARG A 183 -9.20 11.28 15.69
N ASN A 184 -8.84 10.01 15.83
CA ASN A 184 -9.77 8.89 15.67
C ASN A 184 -10.19 8.32 17.04
N SER A 185 -11.38 8.67 17.49
CA SER A 185 -11.92 8.23 18.79
C SER A 185 -12.01 6.70 18.93
N LYS A 186 -12.19 5.98 17.83
CA LYS A 186 -12.19 4.50 17.85
C LYS A 186 -10.84 3.94 18.29
N LEU A 187 -9.74 4.53 17.83
CA LEU A 187 -8.39 4.16 18.29
C LEU A 187 -8.22 4.42 19.78
N ASP A 188 -8.67 5.58 20.26
CA ASP A 188 -8.53 5.96 21.66
C ASP A 188 -9.29 5.00 22.58
N TYR A 189 -10.58 4.75 22.31
CA TYR A 189 -11.46 4.02 23.22
C TYR A 189 -11.39 2.50 23.06
N GLU A 190 -11.39 1.99 21.81
CA GLU A 190 -11.43 0.55 21.58
C GLU A 190 -10.04 -0.09 21.66
N HIS A 191 -8.99 0.65 21.27
CA HIS A 191 -7.64 0.11 21.17
C HIS A 191 -6.68 0.71 22.19
N SER A 192 -7.12 1.65 23.03
CA SER A 192 -6.30 2.33 24.04
C SER A 192 -5.04 2.96 23.42
N ALA A 193 -5.19 3.47 22.19
CA ALA A 193 -4.11 4.11 21.48
C ALA A 193 -3.97 5.57 21.93
N GLU A 194 -2.75 6.04 22.05
CA GLU A 194 -2.45 7.41 22.46
C GLU A 194 -2.27 8.29 21.22
N TYR A 195 -3.05 9.36 21.14
CA TYR A 195 -2.96 10.33 20.06
C TYR A 195 -1.83 11.33 20.31
N PHE A 196 -1.00 11.57 19.32
CA PHE A 196 0.04 12.61 19.31
C PHE A 196 -0.30 13.72 18.32
N ASN A 197 0.10 14.95 18.61
CA ASN A 197 -0.24 16.12 17.80
C ASN A 197 0.71 16.32 16.61
N SER A 198 1.79 15.54 16.52
CA SER A 198 2.76 15.63 15.43
C SER A 198 3.33 14.27 15.04
N ILE A 199 3.73 14.15 13.77
CA ILE A 199 4.43 12.98 13.25
C ILE A 199 5.77 12.79 13.97
N GLU A 200 6.44 13.89 14.24
CA GLU A 200 7.76 13.93 14.88
C GLU A 200 7.73 13.29 16.27
N GLU A 201 6.67 13.51 17.04
CA GLU A 201 6.49 12.85 18.34
C GLU A 201 6.28 11.35 18.20
N VAL A 202 5.46 10.93 17.22
CA VAL A 202 5.27 9.50 16.93
C VAL A 202 6.59 8.84 16.56
N LEU A 203 7.40 9.46 15.68
CA LEU A 203 8.68 8.91 15.24
C LEU A 203 9.65 8.73 16.40
N LYS A 204 9.78 9.73 17.30
CA LYS A 204 10.68 9.68 18.46
C LYS A 204 10.33 8.60 19.48
N ASN A 205 9.05 8.30 19.63
CA ASN A 205 8.54 7.41 20.67
C ASN A 205 8.30 5.96 20.20
N SER A 206 8.43 5.69 18.90
CA SER A 206 8.12 4.37 18.32
C SER A 206 9.34 3.46 18.25
N ASP A 207 9.13 2.18 18.53
CA ASP A 207 10.06 1.10 18.19
C ASP A 207 9.75 0.51 16.78
N ILE A 208 8.50 0.63 16.37
CA ILE A 208 8.02 0.27 15.04
C ILE A 208 7.20 1.44 14.52
N VAL A 209 7.53 1.96 13.35
CA VAL A 209 6.75 2.98 12.66
C VAL A 209 6.04 2.34 11.47
N SER A 210 4.74 2.55 11.35
CA SER A 210 3.94 2.02 10.24
C SER A 210 3.12 3.11 9.56
N LEU A 211 3.24 3.17 8.22
CA LEU A 211 2.64 4.22 7.40
C LEU A 211 1.35 3.74 6.77
N HIS A 212 0.26 4.48 6.99
CA HIS A 212 -1.10 4.16 6.51
C HIS A 212 -1.83 5.38 5.94
N VAL A 213 -1.07 6.37 5.44
CA VAL A 213 -1.61 7.57 4.79
C VAL A 213 -1.74 7.36 3.28
N PRO A 214 -2.69 8.03 2.60
CA PRO A 214 -2.74 8.05 1.14
C PRO A 214 -1.56 8.85 0.56
N LEU A 215 -1.22 8.63 -0.70
CA LEU A 215 -0.28 9.47 -1.43
C LEU A 215 -0.99 10.71 -1.95
N LEU A 216 -0.63 11.86 -1.40
CA LEU A 216 -1.08 13.20 -1.75
C LEU A 216 0.15 14.12 -1.86
N ASP A 217 -0.02 15.32 -2.38
CA ASP A 217 1.08 16.31 -2.38
C ASP A 217 1.63 16.58 -0.97
N SER A 218 0.73 16.60 0.04
CA SER A 218 1.08 16.80 1.44
C SER A 218 1.76 15.60 2.12
N THR A 219 1.68 14.42 1.54
CA THR A 219 2.28 13.17 2.06
C THR A 219 3.38 12.61 1.17
N HIS A 220 3.66 13.25 0.03
CA HIS A 220 4.81 12.93 -0.79
C HIS A 220 6.09 13.25 -0.01
N HIS A 221 7.00 12.27 0.07
CA HIS A 221 8.23 12.34 0.88
C HIS A 221 7.95 12.77 2.34
N LEU A 222 6.81 12.32 2.88
CA LEU A 222 6.44 12.58 4.26
C LEU A 222 7.54 12.14 5.23
N ILE A 223 8.18 11.00 4.96
CA ILE A 223 9.35 10.52 5.68
C ILE A 223 10.59 10.86 4.87
N ASN A 224 11.14 12.02 5.18
CA ASN A 224 12.35 12.59 4.59
C ASN A 224 13.58 12.39 5.52
N GLU A 225 14.74 12.91 5.13
CA GLU A 225 15.99 12.78 5.91
C GLU A 225 15.86 13.34 7.33
N GLU A 226 15.16 14.47 7.52
CA GLU A 226 14.98 15.06 8.85
C GLU A 226 14.16 14.16 9.76
N ARG A 227 13.07 13.62 9.24
CA ARG A 227 12.17 12.71 9.98
C ARG A 227 12.80 11.35 10.25
N LEU A 228 13.60 10.81 9.34
CA LEU A 228 14.37 9.58 9.58
C LEU A 228 15.33 9.74 10.76
N LYS A 229 16.00 10.89 10.89
CA LYS A 229 16.89 11.19 12.02
C LYS A 229 16.19 11.27 13.38
N LEU A 230 14.87 11.47 13.41
CA LEU A 230 14.10 11.50 14.66
C LEU A 230 13.75 10.10 15.17
N MET A 231 13.83 9.08 14.33
CA MET A 231 13.53 7.72 14.72
C MET A 231 14.60 7.18 15.67
N LYS A 232 14.20 6.25 16.53
CA LYS A 232 15.18 5.51 17.35
C LYS A 232 16.10 4.72 16.41
N LYS A 233 17.39 4.65 16.74
CA LYS A 233 18.37 3.86 15.96
C LYS A 233 18.03 2.38 15.81
N THR A 234 17.21 1.88 16.72
CA THR A 234 16.72 0.49 16.74
C THR A 234 15.32 0.36 16.18
N ALA A 235 14.72 1.45 15.67
CA ALA A 235 13.36 1.42 15.17
C ALA A 235 13.27 0.72 13.82
N TYR A 236 12.10 0.12 13.57
CA TYR A 236 11.74 -0.48 12.30
C TYR A 236 10.73 0.41 11.59
N LEU A 237 10.90 0.60 10.28
CA LEU A 237 9.98 1.36 9.44
C LEU A 237 9.26 0.42 8.47
N ILE A 238 7.92 0.46 8.48
CA ILE A 238 7.06 -0.37 7.63
C ILE A 238 6.18 0.56 6.78
N ASN A 239 6.20 0.36 5.48
CA ASN A 239 5.36 1.08 4.54
C ASN A 239 4.54 0.10 3.69
N THR A 240 3.27 -0.02 4.00
CA THR A 240 2.28 -0.79 3.22
C THR A 240 1.31 0.13 2.47
N SER A 241 1.63 1.42 2.37
CA SER A 241 0.83 2.43 1.66
C SER A 241 1.35 2.63 0.23
N ARG A 242 2.23 3.62 0.03
CA ARG A 242 2.82 3.97 -1.27
C ARG A 242 4.30 4.28 -1.12
N GLY A 243 5.12 3.80 -2.09
CA GLY A 243 6.57 4.05 -2.09
C GLY A 243 6.94 5.52 -1.88
N PRO A 244 6.40 6.47 -2.69
CA PRO A 244 6.76 7.88 -2.61
C PRO A 244 6.35 8.63 -1.33
N ILE A 245 5.75 7.98 -0.34
CA ILE A 245 5.56 8.54 1.01
C ILE A 245 6.89 8.63 1.74
N ILE A 246 7.85 7.78 1.38
CA ILE A 246 9.22 7.83 1.87
C ILE A 246 10.09 8.45 0.78
N ASP A 247 10.98 9.34 1.16
CA ASP A 247 12.12 9.74 0.33
C ASP A 247 13.10 8.57 0.29
N GLU A 248 13.10 7.84 -0.83
CA GLU A 248 13.88 6.62 -0.97
C GLU A 248 15.40 6.90 -0.93
N GLU A 249 15.85 8.02 -1.48
CA GLU A 249 17.27 8.40 -1.46
C GLU A 249 17.71 8.69 -0.02
N ALA A 250 16.89 9.42 0.74
CA ALA A 250 17.14 9.69 2.15
C ALA A 250 17.13 8.39 2.98
N LEU A 251 16.20 7.46 2.72
CA LEU A 251 16.15 6.17 3.39
C LEU A 251 17.40 5.32 3.11
N VAL A 252 17.81 5.23 1.85
CA VAL A 252 19.04 4.49 1.46
C VAL A 252 20.28 5.07 2.16
N LYS A 253 20.36 6.40 2.25
CA LYS A 253 21.45 7.08 2.98
C LYS A 253 21.40 6.75 4.48
N ALA A 254 20.24 6.90 5.12
CA ALA A 254 20.06 6.62 6.54
C ALA A 254 20.46 5.17 6.91
N LEU A 255 20.03 4.20 6.08
CA LEU A 255 20.39 2.78 6.28
C LEU A 255 21.90 2.53 6.14
N LYS A 256 22.59 3.20 5.21
CA LYS A 256 24.06 3.10 5.05
C LYS A 256 24.79 3.73 6.22
N ASP A 257 24.31 4.87 6.69
CA ASP A 257 24.93 5.65 7.77
C ASP A 257 24.53 5.12 9.17
N LYS A 258 23.63 4.14 9.23
CA LYS A 258 23.11 3.55 10.48
C LYS A 258 22.50 4.60 11.42
N VAL A 259 21.79 5.52 10.81
CA VAL A 259 21.05 6.60 11.51
C VAL A 259 19.69 6.07 11.94
#